data_1d2596de1946d39d4f697fb46696de35
#
_entry.id   1d2596de1946d39d4f697fb46696de35
#
_cell.length_a   1.000
_cell.length_b   1.000
_cell.length_c   1.000
_cell.angle_alpha   90.00
_cell.angle_beta   90.00
_cell.angle_gamma   90.00
#
_symmetry.space_group_name_H-M   'P 1'
#
loop_
_entity.id
_entity.type
_entity.pdbx_description
1 polymer ?
#
loop_
_entity_poly.entity_id
_entity_poly.type
_entity_poly.pdbx_seq_one_letter_code
_entity_poly.pdbx_strand_id
1 'polypeptide(L)'
;MAQSTLRINLRYFKKLYIAIGLILSVLIIGIVGFIIIQDYDFIDALFMTIITIGTVGYGEVKALDDAGKLFMSFLIIISITTFAYAISVITRYVIEGEFQTYFRHYKVNKEIQKLKDHVIVCGYGRNGKQACDQLRSEKVKFVAIESNPQIIQDMQMEPDVLFIDGDATKDDVLLEAGLENAKALITALPSDAANVFVVLTARDRNPKLKIISRASDDGSEHKLKRAGADNVIMPDKIGGTHMAALITKPDVLEFIDHITGRINIRLEEILFSSLPESMQNKSIRELEVRNKTGANIIGYKTADGEYVINPPPETVMLLDAKLFVLGTQEQVSRFKEILK
;
A
#
# COMPACT_ATOMS: atom_id res chain seq x y z
N MET A 1 20.38 1.67 1.21
CA MET A 1 19.67 1.13 2.39
C MET A 1 20.01 1.87 3.70
N ALA A 2 21.24 2.01 4.13
CA ALA A 2 21.58 2.70 5.39
C ALA A 2 21.16 4.18 5.46
N GLN A 3 21.20 4.92 4.36
CA GLN A 3 20.85 6.34 4.34
C GLN A 3 19.32 6.61 4.43
N SER A 4 18.48 5.73 3.93
CA SER A 4 17.02 5.87 4.05
C SER A 4 16.54 5.62 5.48
N THR A 5 17.07 4.59 6.13
CA THR A 5 16.77 4.27 7.54
C THR A 5 17.23 5.39 8.50
N LEU A 6 18.37 6.04 8.21
CA LEU A 6 18.88 7.15 9.00
C LEU A 6 18.01 8.41 8.88
N ARG A 7 17.51 8.70 7.66
CA ARG A 7 16.62 9.85 7.41
C ARG A 7 15.25 9.69 8.08
N ILE A 8 14.68 8.49 8.08
CA ILE A 8 13.43 8.19 8.76
C ILE A 8 13.60 8.37 10.28
N ASN A 9 14.67 7.83 10.87
CA ASN A 9 14.98 7.99 12.29
C ASN A 9 15.07 9.47 12.71
N LEU A 10 15.80 10.30 11.96
CA LEU A 10 15.95 11.71 12.27
C LEU A 10 14.65 12.50 12.21
N ARG A 11 13.74 12.17 11.28
CA ARG A 11 12.45 12.86 11.15
C ARG A 11 11.54 12.57 12.33
N TYR A 12 11.40 11.31 12.73
CA TYR A 12 10.53 10.90 13.84
C TYR A 12 11.03 11.37 15.20
N PHE A 13 12.34 11.32 15.46
CA PHE A 13 12.91 11.63 16.77
C PHE A 13 13.53 13.03 16.89
N LYS A 14 13.32 13.92 15.93
CA LYS A 14 13.92 15.27 15.92
C LYS A 14 13.66 16.06 17.20
N LYS A 15 12.42 16.08 17.69
CA LYS A 15 12.04 16.81 18.93
C LYS A 15 12.69 16.17 20.16
N LEU A 16 12.81 14.85 20.20
CA LEU A 16 13.46 14.12 21.27
C LEU A 16 14.97 14.45 21.33
N TYR A 17 15.64 14.44 20.16
CA TYR A 17 17.06 14.84 20.10
C TYR A 17 17.28 16.29 20.53
N ILE A 18 16.35 17.21 20.20
CA ILE A 18 16.41 18.60 20.66
C ILE A 18 16.26 18.65 22.18
N ALA A 19 15.30 17.93 22.77
CA ALA A 19 15.11 17.89 24.22
C ALA A 19 16.32 17.35 24.95
N ILE A 20 16.92 16.26 24.46
CA ILE A 20 18.16 15.68 25.02
C ILE A 20 19.33 16.69 24.90
N GLY A 21 19.47 17.32 23.73
CA GLY A 21 20.51 18.33 23.50
C GLY A 21 20.38 19.53 24.45
N LEU A 22 19.16 20.00 24.72
CA LEU A 22 18.89 21.07 25.68
C LEU A 22 19.26 20.66 27.11
N ILE A 23 18.87 19.45 27.54
CA ILE A 23 19.23 18.94 28.89
C ILE A 23 20.77 18.86 29.02
N LEU A 24 21.47 18.31 28.03
CA LEU A 24 22.92 18.23 28.03
C LEU A 24 23.59 19.62 28.05
N SER A 25 23.02 20.58 27.31
CA SER A 25 23.54 21.96 27.30
C SER A 25 23.39 22.62 28.67
N VAL A 26 22.25 22.47 29.34
CA VAL A 26 22.03 23.01 30.69
C VAL A 26 22.92 22.32 31.70
N LEU A 27 23.14 21.01 31.56
CA LEU A 27 24.10 20.26 32.39
C LEU A 27 25.53 20.82 32.28
N ILE A 28 26.01 21.03 31.03
CA ILE A 28 27.33 21.58 30.77
C ILE A 28 27.46 23.02 31.32
N ILE A 29 26.44 23.87 31.05
CA ILE A 29 26.44 25.25 31.56
C ILE A 29 26.44 25.27 33.09
N GLY A 30 25.69 24.41 33.75
CA GLY A 30 25.68 24.31 35.22
C GLY A 30 27.02 23.89 35.79
N ILE A 31 27.63 22.81 35.27
CA ILE A 31 28.92 22.32 35.74
C ILE A 31 30.00 23.38 35.53
N VAL A 32 30.11 23.92 34.31
CA VAL A 32 31.13 24.93 33.99
C VAL A 32 30.92 26.19 34.81
N GLY A 33 29.68 26.64 34.97
CA GLY A 33 29.36 27.82 35.75
C GLY A 33 29.75 27.67 37.24
N PHE A 34 29.45 26.55 37.88
CA PHE A 34 29.85 26.32 39.28
C PHE A 34 31.35 26.22 39.46
N ILE A 35 32.08 25.60 38.50
CA ILE A 35 33.55 25.54 38.52
C ILE A 35 34.15 26.96 38.42
N ILE A 36 33.65 27.78 37.48
CA ILE A 36 34.28 29.10 37.20
C ILE A 36 33.85 30.16 38.22
N ILE A 37 32.59 30.17 38.66
CA ILE A 37 32.01 31.21 39.48
C ILE A 37 32.24 30.94 40.97
N GLN A 38 32.19 29.65 41.39
CA GLN A 38 32.18 29.23 42.78
C GLN A 38 33.38 28.38 43.22
N ASP A 39 34.36 28.16 42.34
CA ASP A 39 35.52 27.31 42.61
C ASP A 39 35.12 25.90 43.14
N TYR A 40 34.03 25.35 42.59
CA TYR A 40 33.64 23.99 42.94
C TYR A 40 34.58 23.00 42.19
N ASP A 41 34.87 21.88 42.84
CA ASP A 41 35.47 20.78 42.13
C ASP A 41 34.42 20.14 41.21
N PHE A 42 34.87 19.29 40.25
CA PHE A 42 34.00 18.72 39.24
C PHE A 42 32.86 17.89 39.84
N ILE A 43 33.08 17.16 40.94
CA ILE A 43 32.07 16.29 41.56
C ILE A 43 30.99 17.15 42.24
N ASP A 44 31.38 18.18 42.99
CA ASP A 44 30.46 19.12 43.67
C ASP A 44 29.66 19.92 42.62
N ALA A 45 30.29 20.35 41.52
CA ALA A 45 29.62 21.08 40.45
C ALA A 45 28.59 20.18 39.70
N LEU A 46 28.98 18.96 39.40
CA LEU A 46 28.07 17.96 38.79
C LEU A 46 26.89 17.65 39.71
N PHE A 47 27.14 17.40 40.98
CA PHE A 47 26.11 17.09 41.97
C PHE A 47 25.12 18.27 42.12
N MET A 48 25.62 19.48 42.31
CA MET A 48 24.77 20.70 42.40
C MET A 48 23.93 20.88 41.15
N THR A 49 24.49 20.70 39.98
CA THR A 49 23.81 20.83 38.70
C THR A 49 22.68 19.77 38.57
N ILE A 50 22.98 18.50 38.89
CA ILE A 50 21.99 17.43 38.79
C ILE A 50 20.83 17.62 39.75
N ILE A 51 21.08 17.98 41.03
CA ILE A 51 20.00 18.20 42.00
C ILE A 51 19.15 19.42 41.68
N THR A 52 19.72 20.38 40.94
CA THR A 52 19.01 21.55 40.46
C THR A 52 18.13 21.24 39.25
N ILE A 53 18.69 20.61 38.22
CA ILE A 53 17.96 20.20 37.01
C ILE A 53 16.87 19.19 37.37
N GLY A 54 17.18 18.23 38.25
CA GLY A 54 16.25 17.22 38.73
C GLY A 54 15.20 17.73 39.70
N THR A 55 15.20 19.02 40.03
CA THR A 55 14.29 19.67 41.01
C THR A 55 14.27 19.02 42.39
N VAL A 56 15.37 18.36 42.78
CA VAL A 56 15.49 17.65 44.06
C VAL A 56 15.80 18.61 45.20
N GLY A 57 16.76 19.55 45.02
CA GLY A 57 17.01 20.68 45.88
C GLY A 57 17.46 20.35 47.32
N TYR A 58 18.40 19.40 47.51
CA TYR A 58 18.88 19.04 48.85
C TYR A 58 19.56 20.16 49.63
N GLY A 59 19.98 21.25 48.95
CA GLY A 59 20.67 22.36 49.52
C GLY A 59 21.99 22.65 48.85
N GLU A 60 22.71 23.65 49.35
CA GLU A 60 24.00 24.06 48.83
C GLU A 60 25.12 23.13 49.34
N VAL A 61 26.03 22.71 48.48
CA VAL A 61 27.23 21.93 48.88
C VAL A 61 28.23 22.83 49.62
N LYS A 62 28.37 24.08 49.16
CA LYS A 62 29.16 25.13 49.78
C LYS A 62 28.33 26.41 49.74
N ALA A 63 28.51 27.29 50.74
CA ALA A 63 27.81 28.58 50.75
C ALA A 63 28.12 29.40 49.50
N LEU A 64 27.07 29.87 48.82
CA LEU A 64 27.19 30.65 47.59
C LEU A 64 27.38 32.13 47.94
N ASP A 65 28.30 32.78 47.24
CA ASP A 65 28.40 34.21 47.20
C ASP A 65 27.27 34.86 46.36
N ASP A 66 27.27 36.18 46.25
CA ASP A 66 26.21 36.89 45.54
C ASP A 66 26.23 36.59 44.02
N ALA A 67 27.40 36.36 43.43
CA ALA A 67 27.55 35.96 42.03
C ALA A 67 26.98 34.52 41.81
N GLY A 68 27.30 33.61 42.75
CA GLY A 68 26.79 32.24 42.73
C GLY A 68 25.27 32.17 42.88
N LYS A 69 24.71 32.98 43.79
CA LYS A 69 23.25 33.07 43.95
C LYS A 69 22.56 33.58 42.70
N LEU A 70 23.13 34.59 42.03
CA LEU A 70 22.61 35.10 40.77
C LEU A 70 22.66 34.02 39.66
N PHE A 71 23.82 33.36 39.49
CA PHE A 71 23.99 32.28 38.54
C PHE A 71 23.03 31.13 38.80
N MET A 72 22.87 30.71 40.05
CA MET A 72 21.95 29.67 40.48
C MET A 72 20.52 30.03 40.13
N SER A 73 20.10 31.30 40.35
CA SER A 73 18.76 31.76 40.01
C SER A 73 18.45 31.63 38.50
N PHE A 74 19.40 32.01 37.64
CA PHE A 74 19.30 31.83 36.20
C PHE A 74 19.26 30.33 35.81
N LEU A 75 20.14 29.52 36.44
CA LEU A 75 20.18 28.09 36.17
C LEU A 75 18.88 27.41 36.53
N ILE A 76 18.24 27.76 37.64
CA ILE A 76 16.93 27.25 38.06
C ILE A 76 15.87 27.56 37.01
N ILE A 77 15.75 28.81 36.55
CA ILE A 77 14.75 29.21 35.55
C ILE A 77 14.93 28.43 34.24
N ILE A 78 16.17 28.33 33.74
CA ILE A 78 16.48 27.58 32.50
C ILE A 78 16.20 26.09 32.71
N SER A 79 16.56 25.53 33.85
CA SER A 79 16.36 24.13 34.19
C SER A 79 14.88 23.76 34.22
N ILE A 80 14.04 24.53 34.90
CA ILE A 80 12.59 24.29 34.96
C ILE A 80 11.97 24.34 33.56
N THR A 81 12.34 25.35 32.76
CA THR A 81 11.82 25.51 31.41
C THR A 81 12.21 24.32 30.51
N THR A 82 13.49 23.92 30.59
CA THR A 82 14.02 22.78 29.81
C THR A 82 13.37 21.46 30.24
N PHE A 83 13.19 21.24 31.54
CA PHE A 83 12.58 20.06 32.09
C PHE A 83 11.08 19.94 31.67
N ALA A 84 10.33 21.06 31.81
CA ALA A 84 8.94 21.12 31.37
C ALA A 84 8.80 20.82 29.86
N TYR A 85 9.70 21.37 29.04
CA TYR A 85 9.75 21.07 27.61
C TYR A 85 10.03 19.57 27.36
N ALA A 86 11.01 19.00 28.04
CA ALA A 86 11.37 17.59 27.90
C ALA A 86 10.21 16.65 28.27
N ILE A 87 9.55 16.92 29.41
CA ILE A 87 8.34 16.16 29.81
C ILE A 87 7.26 16.28 28.75
N SER A 88 6.98 17.49 28.26
CA SER A 88 5.98 17.71 27.21
C SER A 88 6.28 16.92 25.95
N VAL A 89 7.55 16.86 25.53
CA VAL A 89 7.97 16.05 24.38
C VAL A 89 7.76 14.56 24.64
N ILE A 90 8.22 14.03 25.78
CA ILE A 90 8.07 12.61 26.13
C ILE A 90 6.59 12.21 26.20
N THR A 91 5.77 13.02 26.88
CA THR A 91 4.33 12.80 27.02
C THR A 91 3.66 12.72 25.64
N ARG A 92 4.02 13.61 24.74
CA ARG A 92 3.51 13.60 23.37
C ARG A 92 3.87 12.30 22.63
N TYR A 93 5.13 11.86 22.69
CA TYR A 93 5.55 10.60 22.07
C TYR A 93 4.79 9.37 22.60
N VAL A 94 4.46 9.38 23.92
CA VAL A 94 3.71 8.28 24.54
C VAL A 94 2.24 8.33 24.17
N ILE A 95 1.61 9.53 24.23
CA ILE A 95 0.16 9.69 23.98
C ILE A 95 -0.17 9.60 22.49
N GLU A 96 0.61 10.25 21.63
CA GLU A 96 0.40 10.23 20.16
C GLU A 96 0.81 8.88 19.53
N GLY A 97 1.41 7.96 20.29
CA GLY A 97 1.79 6.62 19.82
C GLY A 97 2.88 6.63 18.73
N GLU A 98 3.68 7.69 18.63
CA GLU A 98 4.74 7.80 17.62
C GLU A 98 5.72 6.61 17.68
N PHE A 99 5.99 6.06 18.87
CA PHE A 99 6.78 4.83 19.02
C PHE A 99 6.13 3.62 18.37
N GLN A 100 4.81 3.44 18.55
CA GLN A 100 4.10 2.31 17.95
C GLN A 100 4.09 2.43 16.42
N THR A 101 3.89 3.63 15.90
CA THR A 101 3.94 3.92 14.47
C THR A 101 5.32 3.60 13.88
N TYR A 102 6.40 4.00 14.54
CA TYR A 102 7.77 3.71 14.11
C TYR A 102 8.05 2.19 14.06
N PHE A 103 7.73 1.46 15.13
CA PHE A 103 7.94 0.01 15.16
C PHE A 103 7.07 -0.73 14.14
N ARG A 104 5.85 -0.24 13.91
CA ARG A 104 4.96 -0.79 12.87
C ARG A 104 5.56 -0.59 11.49
N HIS A 105 6.00 0.62 11.13
CA HIS A 105 6.68 0.87 9.85
C HIS A 105 7.91 -0.02 9.66
N TYR A 106 8.74 -0.17 10.68
CA TYR A 106 9.90 -1.05 10.61
C TYR A 106 9.51 -2.52 10.36
N LYS A 107 8.47 -3.01 11.05
CA LYS A 107 7.96 -4.38 10.86
C LYS A 107 7.35 -4.56 9.46
N VAL A 108 6.52 -3.61 9.04
CA VAL A 108 5.87 -3.63 7.72
C VAL A 108 6.93 -3.63 6.61
N ASN A 109 7.92 -2.76 6.65
CA ASN A 109 8.99 -2.73 5.64
C ASN A 109 9.76 -4.06 5.57
N LYS A 110 10.03 -4.68 6.73
CA LYS A 110 10.67 -6.01 6.76
C LYS A 110 9.79 -7.11 6.17
N GLU A 111 8.48 -7.00 6.29
CA GLU A 111 7.52 -7.93 5.68
C GLU A 111 7.44 -7.69 4.17
N ILE A 112 7.36 -6.44 3.73
CA ILE A 112 7.33 -6.08 2.29
C ILE A 112 8.56 -6.59 1.56
N GLN A 113 9.76 -6.46 2.14
CA GLN A 113 11.00 -6.96 1.54
C GLN A 113 11.04 -8.48 1.31
N LYS A 114 10.19 -9.24 1.99
CA LYS A 114 10.07 -10.70 1.81
C LYS A 114 9.01 -11.08 0.77
N LEU A 115 8.19 -10.13 0.35
CA LEU A 115 7.13 -10.39 -0.62
C LEU A 115 7.72 -10.67 -2.00
N LYS A 116 7.11 -11.63 -2.67
CA LYS A 116 7.32 -11.94 -4.09
C LYS A 116 5.95 -12.13 -4.73
N ASP A 117 5.84 -11.80 -6.00
CA ASP A 117 4.61 -11.94 -6.79
C ASP A 117 3.39 -11.24 -6.16
N HIS A 118 3.62 -10.15 -5.44
CA HIS A 118 2.58 -9.31 -4.86
C HIS A 118 2.11 -8.23 -5.83
N VAL A 119 1.03 -7.55 -5.47
CA VAL A 119 0.48 -6.41 -6.22
C VAL A 119 0.81 -5.13 -5.47
N ILE A 120 1.27 -4.09 -6.18
CA ILE A 120 1.45 -2.75 -5.61
C ILE A 120 0.23 -1.91 -6.00
N VAL A 121 -0.38 -1.21 -5.03
CA VAL A 121 -1.51 -0.31 -5.27
C VAL A 121 -1.11 1.11 -4.87
N CYS A 122 -0.95 1.99 -5.87
CA CYS A 122 -0.59 3.38 -5.67
C CYS A 122 -1.84 4.25 -5.51
N GLY A 123 -2.02 4.80 -4.31
CA GLY A 123 -3.20 5.54 -3.87
C GLY A 123 -4.24 4.63 -3.20
N TYR A 124 -4.62 4.95 -1.96
CA TYR A 124 -5.64 4.23 -1.19
C TYR A 124 -6.95 5.05 -1.07
N GLY A 125 -7.22 5.89 -2.09
CA GLY A 125 -8.50 6.55 -2.27
C GLY A 125 -9.61 5.57 -2.66
N ARG A 126 -10.78 6.06 -3.08
CA ARG A 126 -11.97 5.24 -3.39
C ARG A 126 -11.66 4.03 -4.29
N ASN A 127 -11.00 4.24 -5.42
CA ASN A 127 -10.73 3.16 -6.36
C ASN A 127 -9.62 2.22 -5.87
N GLY A 128 -8.55 2.77 -5.27
CA GLY A 128 -7.46 1.96 -4.73
C GLY A 128 -7.90 1.10 -3.55
N LYS A 129 -8.71 1.64 -2.64
CA LYS A 129 -9.29 0.88 -1.53
C LYS A 129 -10.16 -0.27 -2.05
N GLN A 130 -11.04 0.01 -3.01
CA GLN A 130 -11.89 -1.04 -3.62
C GLN A 130 -11.05 -2.14 -4.29
N ALA A 131 -9.94 -1.76 -4.96
CA ALA A 131 -9.03 -2.74 -5.55
C ALA A 131 -8.34 -3.59 -4.45
N CYS A 132 -7.88 -2.96 -3.35
CA CYS A 132 -7.29 -3.68 -2.22
C CYS A 132 -8.27 -4.63 -1.55
N ASP A 133 -9.54 -4.22 -1.36
CA ASP A 133 -10.58 -5.05 -0.77
C ASP A 133 -10.88 -6.28 -1.64
N GLN A 134 -10.92 -6.11 -2.97
CA GLN A 134 -11.08 -7.22 -3.89
C GLN A 134 -9.87 -8.17 -3.88
N LEU A 135 -8.64 -7.63 -3.90
CA LEU A 135 -7.42 -8.44 -3.81
C LEU A 135 -7.37 -9.24 -2.50
N ARG A 136 -7.82 -8.62 -1.39
CA ARG A 136 -7.93 -9.28 -0.08
C ARG A 136 -8.92 -10.43 -0.10
N SER A 137 -10.11 -10.23 -0.68
CA SER A 137 -11.14 -11.28 -0.80
C SER A 137 -10.65 -12.50 -1.58
N GLU A 138 -9.78 -12.27 -2.57
CA GLU A 138 -9.16 -13.31 -3.39
C GLU A 138 -7.82 -13.84 -2.82
N LYS A 139 -7.46 -13.40 -1.60
CA LYS A 139 -6.23 -13.81 -0.90
C LYS A 139 -4.94 -13.48 -1.68
N VAL A 140 -4.99 -12.46 -2.51
CA VAL A 140 -3.82 -11.94 -3.24
C VAL A 140 -3.06 -10.99 -2.34
N LYS A 141 -1.75 -11.21 -2.15
CA LYS A 141 -0.89 -10.31 -1.37
C LYS A 141 -0.71 -8.99 -2.09
N PHE A 142 -0.83 -7.90 -1.35
CA PHE A 142 -0.62 -6.55 -1.89
C PHE A 142 0.08 -5.62 -0.90
N VAL A 143 0.64 -4.54 -1.44
CA VAL A 143 1.21 -3.41 -0.70
C VAL A 143 0.55 -2.14 -1.24
N ALA A 144 -0.03 -1.33 -0.36
CA ALA A 144 -0.59 -0.04 -0.73
C ALA A 144 0.43 1.09 -0.48
N ILE A 145 0.42 2.13 -1.33
CA ILE A 145 1.20 3.35 -1.13
C ILE A 145 0.20 4.50 -1.03
N GLU A 146 0.28 5.28 0.05
CA GLU A 146 -0.59 6.43 0.29
C GLU A 146 0.20 7.57 0.94
N SER A 147 -0.13 8.81 0.59
CA SER A 147 0.52 10.01 1.10
C SER A 147 -0.40 10.92 1.93
N ASN A 148 -1.72 10.69 1.88
CA ASN A 148 -2.68 11.48 2.64
C ASN A 148 -2.72 11.02 4.10
N PRO A 149 -2.40 11.91 5.08
CA PRO A 149 -2.34 11.55 6.50
C PRO A 149 -3.66 11.01 7.07
N GLN A 150 -4.82 11.53 6.61
CA GLN A 150 -6.12 11.06 7.07
C GLN A 150 -6.38 9.61 6.64
N ILE A 151 -6.10 9.30 5.36
CA ILE A 151 -6.26 7.94 4.82
C ILE A 151 -5.29 6.98 5.51
N ILE A 152 -4.04 7.42 5.75
CA ILE A 152 -3.03 6.63 6.46
C ILE A 152 -3.49 6.28 7.87
N GLN A 153 -4.12 7.24 8.57
CA GLN A 153 -4.68 7.00 9.90
C GLN A 153 -5.76 5.90 9.87
N ASP A 154 -6.63 5.91 8.87
CA ASP A 154 -7.64 4.85 8.69
C ASP A 154 -6.98 3.51 8.38
N MET A 155 -5.98 3.47 7.51
CA MET A 155 -5.22 2.26 7.18
C MET A 155 -4.49 1.67 8.40
N GLN A 156 -4.07 2.50 9.34
CA GLN A 156 -3.46 2.05 10.59
C GLN A 156 -4.41 1.22 11.47
N MET A 157 -5.71 1.41 11.32
CA MET A 157 -6.74 0.63 12.04
C MET A 157 -7.00 -0.73 11.38
N GLU A 158 -6.51 -0.96 10.16
CA GLU A 158 -6.66 -2.22 9.42
C GLU A 158 -5.39 -3.10 9.63
N PRO A 159 -5.43 -4.16 10.47
CA PRO A 159 -4.24 -4.91 10.87
C PRO A 159 -3.57 -5.68 9.74
N ASP A 160 -4.33 -6.03 8.69
CA ASP A 160 -3.88 -6.90 7.60
C ASP A 160 -3.42 -6.13 6.35
N VAL A 161 -3.40 -4.78 6.38
CA VAL A 161 -2.95 -3.97 5.26
C VAL A 161 -1.48 -3.63 5.42
N LEU A 162 -0.65 -4.14 4.51
CA LEU A 162 0.72 -3.68 4.35
C LEU A 162 0.71 -2.39 3.52
N PHE A 163 1.23 -1.30 4.08
CA PHE A 163 1.28 -0.03 3.38
C PHE A 163 2.56 0.76 3.64
N ILE A 164 2.85 1.67 2.72
CA ILE A 164 3.94 2.64 2.79
C ILE A 164 3.34 4.04 2.84
N ASP A 165 3.73 4.82 3.84
CA ASP A 165 3.46 6.26 3.93
C ASP A 165 4.44 6.99 3.01
N GLY A 166 3.99 7.36 1.82
CA GLY A 166 4.83 8.02 0.84
C GLY A 166 4.12 8.43 -0.43
N ASP A 167 4.81 9.24 -1.21
CA ASP A 167 4.37 9.68 -2.52
C ASP A 167 4.81 8.65 -3.57
N ALA A 168 3.83 7.97 -4.19
CA ALA A 168 4.07 6.93 -5.19
C ALA A 168 4.75 7.43 -6.47
N THR A 169 4.83 8.74 -6.70
CA THR A 169 5.57 9.31 -7.84
C THR A 169 7.08 9.31 -7.63
N LYS A 170 7.55 8.97 -6.42
CA LYS A 170 8.97 8.90 -6.09
C LYS A 170 9.51 7.49 -6.26
N ASP A 171 10.63 7.38 -6.95
CA ASP A 171 11.28 6.10 -7.27
C ASP A 171 11.64 5.30 -6.01
N ASP A 172 12.14 5.97 -4.96
CA ASP A 172 12.54 5.33 -3.70
C ASP A 172 11.34 4.69 -2.98
N VAL A 173 10.16 5.29 -3.04
CA VAL A 173 8.92 4.77 -2.46
C VAL A 173 8.44 3.53 -3.22
N LEU A 174 8.48 3.53 -4.55
CA LEU A 174 8.14 2.37 -5.36
C LEU A 174 9.11 1.20 -5.14
N LEU A 175 10.40 1.48 -5.00
CA LEU A 175 11.40 0.47 -4.68
C LEU A 175 11.21 -0.12 -3.28
N GLU A 176 10.84 0.71 -2.30
CA GLU A 176 10.48 0.28 -0.95
C GLU A 176 9.27 -0.66 -0.95
N ALA A 177 8.31 -0.43 -1.87
CA ALA A 177 7.16 -1.31 -2.08
C ALA A 177 7.51 -2.65 -2.75
N GLY A 178 8.78 -2.89 -3.09
CA GLY A 178 9.23 -4.13 -3.70
C GLY A 178 8.93 -4.24 -5.19
N LEU A 179 8.97 -3.13 -5.93
CA LEU A 179 8.63 -3.04 -7.35
C LEU A 179 9.32 -4.08 -8.22
N GLU A 180 10.58 -4.40 -7.92
CA GLU A 180 11.37 -5.38 -8.69
C GLU A 180 10.84 -6.83 -8.55
N ASN A 181 10.17 -7.13 -7.43
CA ASN A 181 9.64 -8.46 -7.12
C ASN A 181 8.10 -8.54 -7.25
N ALA A 182 7.45 -7.45 -7.64
CA ALA A 182 6.01 -7.40 -7.82
C ALA A 182 5.60 -8.07 -9.14
N LYS A 183 4.42 -8.72 -9.16
CA LYS A 183 3.81 -9.26 -10.39
C LYS A 183 2.94 -8.25 -11.12
N ALA A 184 2.36 -7.30 -10.38
CA ALA A 184 1.49 -6.29 -10.95
C ALA A 184 1.52 -4.99 -10.13
N LEU A 185 1.14 -3.89 -10.79
CA LEU A 185 0.96 -2.59 -10.19
C LEU A 185 -0.37 -1.99 -10.65
N ILE A 186 -1.14 -1.45 -9.70
CA ILE A 186 -2.34 -0.68 -9.96
C ILE A 186 -2.06 0.76 -9.52
N THR A 187 -2.15 1.73 -10.44
CA THR A 187 -2.08 3.13 -10.05
C THR A 187 -3.46 3.76 -10.13
N ALA A 188 -3.93 4.29 -8.99
CA ALA A 188 -5.25 4.85 -8.77
C ALA A 188 -5.18 6.27 -8.15
N LEU A 189 -4.10 6.99 -8.45
CA LEU A 189 -3.91 8.36 -7.99
C LEU A 189 -4.96 9.30 -8.61
N PRO A 190 -5.31 10.41 -7.93
CA PRO A 190 -6.29 11.36 -8.45
C PRO A 190 -5.81 12.13 -9.70
N SER A 191 -4.50 12.28 -9.87
CA SER A 191 -3.89 12.99 -11.00
C SER A 191 -3.41 12.03 -12.08
N ASP A 192 -3.88 12.20 -13.32
CA ASP A 192 -3.43 11.41 -14.45
C ASP A 192 -1.95 11.62 -14.76
N ALA A 193 -1.42 12.83 -14.56
CA ALA A 193 0.01 13.12 -14.69
C ALA A 193 0.83 12.30 -13.67
N ALA A 194 0.37 12.23 -12.42
CA ALA A 194 1.02 11.40 -11.39
C ALA A 194 0.97 9.92 -11.78
N ASN A 195 -0.16 9.43 -12.31
CA ASN A 195 -0.27 8.06 -12.81
C ASN A 195 0.72 7.78 -13.95
N VAL A 196 0.93 8.74 -14.88
CA VAL A 196 1.94 8.61 -15.94
C VAL A 196 3.35 8.46 -15.37
N PHE A 197 3.74 9.27 -14.37
CA PHE A 197 5.05 9.14 -13.71
C PHE A 197 5.23 7.78 -13.06
N VAL A 198 4.23 7.30 -12.31
CA VAL A 198 4.27 5.97 -11.71
C VAL A 198 4.44 4.87 -12.76
N VAL A 199 3.68 4.95 -13.87
CA VAL A 199 3.75 3.96 -14.95
C VAL A 199 5.13 3.95 -15.61
N LEU A 200 5.70 5.13 -15.91
CA LEU A 200 7.04 5.26 -16.51
C LEU A 200 8.11 4.63 -15.61
N THR A 201 8.15 5.02 -14.33
CA THR A 201 9.11 4.47 -13.38
C THR A 201 8.93 2.97 -13.22
N ALA A 202 7.69 2.49 -13.10
CA ALA A 202 7.41 1.08 -12.91
C ALA A 202 7.83 0.24 -14.12
N ARG A 203 7.58 0.71 -15.34
CA ARG A 203 7.98 0.02 -16.57
C ARG A 203 9.49 0.01 -16.78
N ASP A 204 10.17 1.12 -16.46
CA ASP A 204 11.63 1.22 -16.54
C ASP A 204 12.31 0.22 -15.60
N ARG A 205 11.84 0.14 -14.35
CA ARG A 205 12.42 -0.72 -13.31
C ARG A 205 12.04 -2.20 -13.44
N ASN A 206 10.84 -2.49 -13.91
CA ASN A 206 10.36 -3.86 -14.10
C ASN A 206 9.64 -4.00 -15.45
N PRO A 207 10.37 -4.35 -16.53
CA PRO A 207 9.80 -4.44 -17.88
C PRO A 207 8.68 -5.49 -18.02
N LYS A 208 8.62 -6.49 -17.15
CA LYS A 208 7.63 -7.58 -17.20
C LYS A 208 6.42 -7.34 -16.31
N LEU A 209 6.43 -6.25 -15.53
CA LEU A 209 5.36 -5.92 -14.60
C LEU A 209 4.03 -5.69 -15.34
N LYS A 210 2.95 -6.30 -14.86
CA LYS A 210 1.62 -5.97 -15.35
C LYS A 210 1.15 -4.67 -14.71
N ILE A 211 0.91 -3.64 -15.53
CA ILE A 211 0.57 -2.30 -15.05
C ILE A 211 -0.86 -1.96 -15.47
N ILE A 212 -1.71 -1.66 -14.47
CA ILE A 212 -3.06 -1.17 -14.67
C ILE A 212 -3.13 0.25 -14.14
N SER A 213 -3.59 1.18 -14.95
CA SER A 213 -3.67 2.59 -14.56
C SER A 213 -5.09 3.11 -14.60
N ARG A 214 -5.44 3.94 -13.61
CA ARG A 214 -6.62 4.79 -13.70
C ARG A 214 -6.33 5.98 -14.63
N ALA A 215 -7.33 6.36 -15.43
CA ALA A 215 -7.40 7.64 -16.12
C ALA A 215 -8.70 8.36 -15.76
N SER A 216 -8.65 9.69 -15.80
CA SER A 216 -9.82 10.55 -15.57
C SER A 216 -10.43 11.03 -16.87
N ASP A 217 -9.65 11.12 -17.96
CA ASP A 217 -10.11 11.55 -19.28
C ASP A 217 -9.57 10.69 -20.43
N ASP A 218 -10.26 10.74 -21.59
CA ASP A 218 -9.91 9.97 -22.79
C ASP A 218 -8.51 10.32 -23.36
N GLY A 219 -8.06 11.58 -23.21
CA GLY A 219 -6.75 12.02 -23.67
C GLY A 219 -5.59 11.42 -22.86
N SER A 220 -5.86 11.10 -21.60
CA SER A 220 -4.88 10.48 -20.69
C SER A 220 -4.72 8.99 -20.97
N GLU A 221 -5.74 8.29 -21.45
CA GLU A 221 -5.66 6.84 -21.76
C GLU A 221 -4.51 6.56 -22.72
N HIS A 222 -4.44 7.29 -23.83
CA HIS A 222 -3.40 7.08 -24.83
C HIS A 222 -1.98 7.37 -24.28
N LYS A 223 -1.84 8.42 -23.46
CA LYS A 223 -0.56 8.75 -22.81
C LYS A 223 -0.11 7.66 -21.85
N LEU A 224 -1.01 7.13 -21.03
CA LEU A 224 -0.74 6.06 -20.09
C LEU A 224 -0.34 4.75 -20.80
N LYS A 225 -1.03 4.39 -21.88
CA LYS A 225 -0.63 3.24 -22.72
C LYS A 225 0.75 3.42 -23.33
N ARG A 226 1.06 4.62 -23.85
CA ARG A 226 2.40 4.95 -24.38
C ARG A 226 3.48 4.95 -23.30
N ALA A 227 3.13 5.33 -22.07
CA ALA A 227 4.03 5.25 -20.91
C ALA A 227 4.33 3.81 -20.49
N GLY A 228 3.57 2.81 -20.96
CA GLY A 228 3.79 1.40 -20.69
C GLY A 228 2.71 0.73 -19.84
N ALA A 229 1.54 1.34 -19.64
CA ALA A 229 0.42 0.68 -18.99
C ALA A 229 -0.17 -0.40 -19.92
N ASP A 230 -0.37 -1.61 -19.39
CA ASP A 230 -1.02 -2.70 -20.13
C ASP A 230 -2.52 -2.47 -20.27
N ASN A 231 -3.14 -1.95 -19.21
CA ASN A 231 -4.55 -1.61 -19.20
C ASN A 231 -4.77 -0.23 -18.58
N VAL A 232 -5.70 0.52 -19.14
CA VAL A 232 -6.14 1.81 -18.61
C VAL A 232 -7.64 1.76 -18.36
N ILE A 233 -8.06 2.15 -17.17
CA ILE A 233 -9.45 2.11 -16.72
C ILE A 233 -9.90 3.53 -16.39
N MET A 234 -11.09 3.89 -16.87
CA MET A 234 -11.78 5.15 -16.53
C MET A 234 -13.02 4.82 -15.67
N PRO A 235 -12.89 4.75 -14.33
CA PRO A 235 -13.97 4.30 -13.45
C PRO A 235 -15.23 5.16 -13.57
N ASP A 236 -15.07 6.47 -13.70
CA ASP A 236 -16.19 7.41 -13.79
C ASP A 236 -16.99 7.21 -15.10
N LYS A 237 -16.30 6.94 -16.21
CA LYS A 237 -16.92 6.62 -17.51
C LYS A 237 -17.66 5.29 -17.46
N ILE A 238 -17.02 4.27 -16.89
CA ILE A 238 -17.65 2.95 -16.72
C ILE A 238 -18.89 3.06 -15.83
N GLY A 239 -18.77 3.73 -14.67
CA GLY A 239 -19.86 3.93 -13.74
C GLY A 239 -21.02 4.71 -14.36
N GLY A 240 -20.73 5.81 -15.04
CA GLY A 240 -21.74 6.62 -15.72
C GLY A 240 -22.48 5.86 -16.82
N THR A 241 -21.74 5.10 -17.65
CA THR A 241 -22.33 4.24 -18.67
C THR A 241 -23.21 3.17 -18.07
N HIS A 242 -22.77 2.54 -16.98
CA HIS A 242 -23.55 1.51 -16.29
C HIS A 242 -24.83 2.08 -15.66
N MET A 243 -24.77 3.25 -15.01
CA MET A 243 -25.96 3.93 -14.49
C MET A 243 -27.00 4.25 -15.59
N ALA A 244 -26.53 4.73 -16.74
CA ALA A 244 -27.41 4.99 -17.88
C ALA A 244 -28.03 3.68 -18.42
N ALA A 245 -27.26 2.60 -18.49
CA ALA A 245 -27.72 1.31 -18.96
C ALA A 245 -28.78 0.69 -18.05
N LEU A 246 -28.72 0.91 -16.74
CA LEU A 246 -29.75 0.50 -15.78
C LEU A 246 -31.13 1.14 -16.08
N ILE A 247 -31.16 2.32 -16.67
CA ILE A 247 -32.38 2.99 -17.08
C ILE A 247 -32.84 2.51 -18.47
N THR A 248 -31.89 2.36 -19.42
CA THR A 248 -32.20 2.12 -20.82
C THR A 248 -32.36 0.64 -21.16
N LYS A 249 -31.73 -0.27 -20.41
CA LYS A 249 -31.72 -1.72 -20.67
C LYS A 249 -31.67 -2.51 -19.36
N PRO A 250 -32.61 -2.30 -18.40
CA PRO A 250 -32.57 -2.92 -17.07
C PRO A 250 -32.55 -4.44 -17.15
N ASP A 251 -33.44 -5.05 -17.95
CA ASP A 251 -33.54 -6.50 -18.04
C ASP A 251 -32.29 -7.17 -18.61
N VAL A 252 -31.59 -6.48 -19.51
CA VAL A 252 -30.32 -6.98 -20.06
C VAL A 252 -29.24 -7.01 -19.00
N LEU A 253 -29.12 -5.97 -18.18
CA LEU A 253 -28.14 -5.92 -17.11
C LEU A 253 -28.45 -6.94 -16.02
N GLU A 254 -29.75 -7.07 -15.63
CA GLU A 254 -30.16 -8.08 -14.68
C GLU A 254 -29.84 -9.49 -15.21
N PHE A 255 -30.04 -9.74 -16.48
CA PHE A 255 -29.66 -11.00 -17.11
C PHE A 255 -28.15 -11.25 -17.11
N ILE A 256 -27.33 -10.22 -17.40
CA ILE A 256 -25.88 -10.32 -17.35
C ILE A 256 -25.41 -10.60 -15.92
N ASP A 257 -25.97 -9.92 -14.93
CA ASP A 257 -25.63 -10.14 -13.51
C ASP A 257 -26.00 -11.56 -13.05
N HIS A 258 -27.09 -12.12 -13.57
CA HIS A 258 -27.44 -13.52 -13.35
C HIS A 258 -26.45 -14.50 -13.98
N ILE A 259 -25.90 -14.17 -15.16
CA ILE A 259 -24.93 -15.00 -15.87
C ILE A 259 -23.53 -14.91 -15.21
N THR A 260 -23.13 -13.72 -14.75
CA THR A 260 -21.75 -13.46 -14.29
C THR A 260 -21.49 -13.81 -12.83
N GLY A 261 -22.47 -14.33 -12.08
CA GLY A 261 -22.07 -14.99 -10.86
C GLY A 261 -22.82 -14.69 -9.57
N ARG A 262 -24.00 -14.10 -9.61
CA ARG A 262 -24.76 -13.93 -8.35
C ARG A 262 -25.76 -15.04 -8.06
N ILE A 263 -26.20 -15.83 -9.05
CA ILE A 263 -27.18 -16.89 -8.84
C ILE A 263 -26.87 -18.11 -9.73
N ASN A 264 -26.24 -19.14 -9.17
CA ASN A 264 -26.09 -20.51 -9.71
C ASN A 264 -25.63 -20.74 -11.16
N ILE A 265 -25.45 -19.71 -11.97
CA ILE A 265 -24.92 -19.78 -13.32
C ILE A 265 -23.48 -19.27 -13.33
N ARG A 266 -22.57 -19.99 -13.95
CA ARG A 266 -21.17 -19.62 -14.08
C ARG A 266 -20.73 -19.53 -15.53
N LEU A 267 -19.95 -18.51 -15.82
CA LEU A 267 -19.16 -18.41 -17.04
C LEU A 267 -17.74 -18.86 -16.70
N GLU A 268 -17.30 -19.96 -17.25
CA GLU A 268 -15.99 -20.52 -17.00
C GLU A 268 -15.14 -20.55 -18.26
N GLU A 269 -13.84 -20.25 -18.10
CA GLU A 269 -12.82 -20.41 -19.12
C GLU A 269 -12.21 -21.79 -19.00
N ILE A 270 -12.23 -22.57 -20.10
CA ILE A 270 -11.66 -23.91 -20.17
C ILE A 270 -10.67 -23.97 -21.33
N LEU A 271 -9.42 -24.35 -21.04
CA LEU A 271 -8.40 -24.54 -22.05
C LEU A 271 -8.74 -25.77 -22.89
N PHE A 272 -8.79 -25.64 -24.22
CA PHE A 272 -9.05 -26.77 -25.13
C PHE A 272 -7.97 -27.83 -25.07
N SER A 273 -6.72 -27.44 -24.79
CA SER A 273 -5.59 -28.38 -24.60
C SER A 273 -5.76 -29.30 -23.38
N SER A 274 -6.68 -28.98 -22.45
CA SER A 274 -7.02 -29.86 -21.33
C SER A 274 -8.05 -30.94 -21.70
N LEU A 275 -8.56 -30.94 -22.94
CA LEU A 275 -9.47 -31.96 -23.44
C LEU A 275 -8.74 -33.26 -23.74
N PRO A 276 -9.35 -34.45 -23.48
CA PRO A 276 -8.83 -35.73 -23.91
C PRO A 276 -8.57 -35.78 -25.43
N GLU A 277 -7.55 -36.50 -25.89
CA GLU A 277 -7.23 -36.64 -27.31
C GLU A 277 -8.43 -37.07 -28.16
N SER A 278 -9.34 -37.87 -27.58
CA SER A 278 -10.57 -38.33 -28.22
C SER A 278 -11.58 -37.18 -28.50
N MET A 279 -11.42 -36.01 -27.89
CA MET A 279 -12.26 -34.83 -28.08
C MET A 279 -11.56 -33.72 -28.89
N GLN A 280 -10.27 -33.84 -29.12
CA GLN A 280 -9.51 -32.88 -29.91
C GLN A 280 -9.88 -32.99 -31.39
N ASN A 281 -9.76 -31.90 -32.14
CA ASN A 281 -10.13 -31.79 -33.54
C ASN A 281 -11.61 -32.11 -33.87
N LYS A 282 -12.47 -32.10 -32.88
CA LYS A 282 -13.93 -32.23 -33.06
C LYS A 282 -14.59 -30.88 -33.21
N SER A 283 -15.69 -30.84 -33.95
CA SER A 283 -16.58 -29.66 -33.97
C SER A 283 -17.34 -29.51 -32.65
N ILE A 284 -17.85 -28.30 -32.38
CA ILE A 284 -18.71 -28.06 -31.22
C ILE A 284 -19.90 -29.03 -31.19
N ARG A 285 -20.46 -29.35 -32.37
CA ARG A 285 -21.55 -30.34 -32.53
C ARG A 285 -21.14 -31.73 -32.06
N GLU A 286 -19.97 -32.19 -32.48
CA GLU A 286 -19.45 -33.52 -32.15
C GLU A 286 -19.04 -33.66 -30.69
N LEU A 287 -18.68 -32.55 -30.03
CA LEU A 287 -18.39 -32.52 -28.60
C LEU A 287 -19.65 -32.79 -27.76
N GLU A 288 -20.83 -32.47 -28.29
CA GLU A 288 -22.15 -32.68 -27.63
C GLU A 288 -22.23 -32.15 -26.19
N VAL A 289 -21.49 -31.09 -25.90
CA VAL A 289 -21.35 -30.54 -24.54
C VAL A 289 -22.70 -30.30 -23.89
N ARG A 290 -23.62 -29.68 -24.63
CA ARG A 290 -24.98 -29.37 -24.12
C ARG A 290 -25.75 -30.62 -23.79
N ASN A 291 -25.72 -31.65 -24.62
CA ASN A 291 -26.47 -32.89 -24.43
C ASN A 291 -25.91 -33.72 -23.26
N LYS A 292 -24.58 -33.74 -23.11
CA LYS A 292 -23.89 -34.56 -22.10
C LYS A 292 -23.87 -33.90 -20.72
N THR A 293 -23.81 -32.57 -20.65
CA THR A 293 -23.55 -31.83 -19.40
C THR A 293 -24.63 -30.82 -19.05
N GLY A 294 -25.42 -30.38 -20.02
CA GLY A 294 -26.34 -29.25 -19.90
C GLY A 294 -25.67 -27.88 -19.98
N ALA A 295 -24.33 -27.81 -20.01
CA ALA A 295 -23.59 -26.56 -20.20
C ALA A 295 -23.56 -26.16 -21.69
N ASN A 296 -23.42 -24.88 -21.99
CA ASN A 296 -23.40 -24.35 -23.35
C ASN A 296 -22.10 -23.65 -23.65
N ILE A 297 -21.50 -23.92 -24.81
CA ILE A 297 -20.34 -23.15 -25.31
C ILE A 297 -20.90 -21.87 -25.94
N ILE A 298 -20.61 -20.72 -25.35
CA ILE A 298 -21.07 -19.40 -25.82
C ILE A 298 -20.02 -18.66 -26.65
N GLY A 299 -18.79 -19.11 -26.63
CA GLY A 299 -17.71 -18.51 -27.38
C GLY A 299 -16.38 -19.21 -27.15
N TYR A 300 -15.38 -18.79 -27.90
CA TYR A 300 -13.99 -19.18 -27.68
C TYR A 300 -13.05 -18.06 -28.04
N LYS A 301 -11.82 -18.14 -27.50
CA LYS A 301 -10.72 -17.27 -27.85
C LYS A 301 -9.69 -18.07 -28.65
N THR A 302 -9.28 -17.56 -29.81
CA THR A 302 -8.24 -18.16 -30.64
C THR A 302 -6.85 -18.00 -30.01
N ALA A 303 -5.86 -18.75 -30.50
CA ALA A 303 -4.46 -18.58 -30.10
C ALA A 303 -3.93 -17.16 -30.39
N ASP A 304 -4.40 -16.51 -31.46
CA ASP A 304 -4.06 -15.13 -31.85
C ASP A 304 -4.75 -14.08 -30.98
N GLY A 305 -5.62 -14.49 -30.05
CA GLY A 305 -6.27 -13.61 -29.10
C GLY A 305 -7.62 -13.05 -29.53
N GLU A 306 -8.17 -13.47 -30.67
CA GLU A 306 -9.51 -13.06 -31.13
C GLU A 306 -10.63 -13.81 -30.43
N TYR A 307 -11.71 -13.08 -30.12
CA TYR A 307 -12.92 -13.64 -29.51
C TYR A 307 -13.96 -13.94 -30.58
N VAL A 308 -14.43 -15.19 -30.62
CA VAL A 308 -15.55 -15.62 -31.46
C VAL A 308 -16.73 -15.93 -30.55
N ILE A 309 -17.79 -15.10 -30.67
CA ILE A 309 -19.01 -15.24 -29.86
C ILE A 309 -20.04 -16.01 -30.68
N ASN A 310 -20.77 -16.92 -30.03
CA ASN A 310 -21.79 -17.76 -30.64
C ASN A 310 -21.29 -18.49 -31.92
N PRO A 311 -20.21 -19.29 -31.79
CA PRO A 311 -19.63 -19.99 -32.94
C PRO A 311 -20.61 -20.97 -33.56
N PRO A 312 -20.58 -21.14 -34.91
CA PRO A 312 -21.36 -22.18 -35.57
C PRO A 312 -21.10 -23.59 -34.99
N PRO A 313 -22.06 -24.47 -34.93
CA PRO A 313 -21.87 -25.83 -34.40
C PRO A 313 -20.82 -26.66 -35.14
N GLU A 314 -20.53 -26.30 -36.39
CA GLU A 314 -19.53 -26.95 -37.29
C GLU A 314 -18.10 -26.48 -37.02
N THR A 315 -17.94 -25.44 -36.16
CA THR A 315 -16.61 -24.90 -35.84
C THR A 315 -15.77 -25.97 -35.17
N VAL A 316 -14.61 -26.31 -35.80
CA VAL A 316 -13.62 -27.22 -35.24
C VAL A 316 -12.70 -26.43 -34.32
N MET A 317 -12.51 -26.90 -33.08
CA MET A 317 -11.68 -26.24 -32.07
C MET A 317 -10.21 -26.57 -32.29
N LEU A 318 -9.36 -25.55 -32.23
CA LEU A 318 -7.91 -25.68 -32.28
C LEU A 318 -7.32 -25.90 -30.88
N LEU A 319 -6.20 -26.60 -30.77
CA LEU A 319 -5.57 -27.04 -29.51
C LEU A 319 -5.30 -25.91 -28.50
N ASP A 320 -4.99 -24.71 -28.98
CA ASP A 320 -4.66 -23.56 -28.13
C ASP A 320 -5.85 -22.61 -27.85
N ALA A 321 -7.06 -23.04 -28.23
CA ALA A 321 -8.25 -22.24 -28.00
C ALA A 321 -8.70 -22.29 -26.51
N LYS A 322 -9.28 -21.19 -26.04
CA LYS A 322 -9.92 -21.11 -24.74
C LYS A 322 -11.42 -21.07 -24.92
N LEU A 323 -12.15 -22.04 -24.38
CA LEU A 323 -13.59 -22.11 -24.45
C LEU A 323 -14.24 -21.30 -23.33
N PHE A 324 -15.30 -20.57 -23.65
CA PHE A 324 -16.17 -19.93 -22.68
C PHE A 324 -17.47 -20.73 -22.58
N VAL A 325 -17.65 -21.33 -21.41
CA VAL A 325 -18.76 -22.27 -21.13
C VAL A 325 -19.69 -21.66 -20.09
N LEU A 326 -20.98 -21.63 -20.42
CA LEU A 326 -22.04 -21.13 -19.57
C LEU A 326 -22.88 -22.29 -19.04
N GLY A 327 -23.10 -22.35 -17.74
CA GLY A 327 -23.91 -23.36 -17.11
C GLY A 327 -24.02 -23.19 -15.60
N THR A 328 -24.87 -24.01 -14.96
CA THR A 328 -24.85 -24.08 -13.49
C THR A 328 -23.55 -24.69 -12.98
N GLN A 329 -23.27 -24.50 -11.70
CA GLN A 329 -22.10 -25.09 -11.06
C GLN A 329 -21.98 -26.60 -11.34
N GLU A 330 -23.11 -27.32 -11.27
CA GLU A 330 -23.16 -28.77 -11.52
C GLU A 330 -22.89 -29.11 -12.99
N GLN A 331 -23.46 -28.33 -13.92
CA GLN A 331 -23.26 -28.52 -15.35
C GLN A 331 -21.81 -28.31 -15.77
N VAL A 332 -21.19 -27.24 -15.25
CA VAL A 332 -19.75 -26.95 -15.50
C VAL A 332 -18.87 -28.00 -14.83
N SER A 333 -19.20 -28.45 -13.62
CA SER A 333 -18.46 -29.53 -12.97
C SER A 333 -18.53 -30.83 -13.75
N ARG A 334 -19.73 -31.24 -14.26
CA ARG A 334 -19.84 -32.40 -15.15
C ARG A 334 -19.02 -32.24 -16.42
N PHE A 335 -18.96 -31.04 -16.97
CA PHE A 335 -18.11 -30.82 -18.13
C PHE A 335 -16.64 -31.02 -17.79
N LYS A 336 -16.17 -30.48 -16.65
CA LYS A 336 -14.79 -30.70 -16.15
C LYS A 336 -14.48 -32.18 -15.85
N GLU A 337 -15.48 -32.98 -15.46
CA GLU A 337 -15.34 -34.43 -15.23
C GLU A 337 -15.17 -35.22 -16.55
N ILE A 338 -15.86 -34.82 -17.62
CA ILE A 338 -15.68 -35.40 -18.96
C ILE A 338 -14.31 -35.07 -19.54
N LEU A 339 -13.64 -34.02 -19.01
CA LEU A 339 -12.30 -33.59 -19.39
C LEU A 339 -11.17 -34.35 -18.68
N LYS A 340 -11.52 -35.17 -17.69
CA LYS A 340 -10.55 -36.02 -16.97
C LYS A 340 -10.51 -37.43 -17.58
#